data_9ad5cd2bcec104c7a5bfecd323221aef
#
_entry.id   9ad5cd2bcec104c7a5bfecd323221aef
#
_cell.length_a   1.000
_cell.length_b   1.000
_cell.length_c   1.000
_cell.angle_alpha   90.00
_cell.angle_beta   90.00
_cell.angle_gamma   90.00
#
_symmetry.space_group_name_H-M   'P 1'
#
loop_
_entity.id
_entity.type
_entity.pdbx_description
1 polymer ?
#
loop_
_entity_poly.entity_id
_entity_poly.type
_entity_poly.pdbx_seq_one_letter_code
_entity_poly.pdbx_strand_id
1 'polypeptide(L)'
;MLIRVFPRQTSYTPRDALAFVGDPPLMRPEAAEVHVSVTFTWDIPEAERLRQAWAQYYPKVRLGGPAMGSPDRTFVPGRYLKPGITFTTRGCNLKCLWCLVPEREGRLTVLNAFPPGWIIQDNNLLQASRDHIESVLDMLEEQPKAAE
;
A
#
# COMPACT_ATOMS: atom_id res chain seq x y z
N MET A 1 -7.56 0.33 -16.69
CA MET A 1 -7.98 0.35 -15.27
C MET A 1 -7.30 -0.79 -14.55
N LEU A 2 -7.11 -0.68 -13.23
CA LEU A 2 -6.48 -1.68 -12.35
C LEU A 2 -7.45 -2.05 -11.24
N ILE A 3 -7.79 -3.34 -11.13
CA ILE A 3 -8.53 -3.89 -9.99
C ILE A 3 -7.55 -4.24 -8.87
N ARG A 4 -7.93 -3.94 -7.64
CA ARG A 4 -7.17 -4.29 -6.43
C ARG A 4 -8.00 -5.25 -5.59
N VAL A 5 -7.41 -6.39 -5.27
CA VAL A 5 -8.05 -7.48 -4.53
C VAL A 5 -7.32 -7.70 -3.22
N PHE A 6 -8.07 -7.90 -2.16
CA PHE A 6 -7.54 -8.10 -0.81
C PHE A 6 -8.10 -9.39 -0.21
N PRO A 7 -7.28 -10.23 0.43
CA PRO A 7 -7.74 -11.43 1.13
C PRO A 7 -8.71 -11.12 2.27
N ARG A 8 -8.52 -9.98 2.93
CA ARG A 8 -9.40 -9.50 4.02
C ARG A 8 -9.60 -8.00 3.98
N GLN A 9 -10.70 -7.56 4.55
CA GLN A 9 -10.92 -6.14 4.81
C GLN A 9 -10.22 -5.70 6.09
N THR A 10 -9.52 -4.58 6.01
CA THR A 10 -8.93 -3.89 7.15
C THR A 10 -9.48 -2.47 7.23
N SER A 11 -9.12 -1.73 8.29
CA SER A 11 -9.45 -0.30 8.40
C SER A 11 -8.80 0.55 7.29
N TYR A 12 -7.75 0.04 6.62
CA TYR A 12 -7.00 0.72 5.58
C TYR A 12 -7.35 0.27 4.17
N THR A 13 -8.15 -0.80 4.01
CA THR A 13 -8.57 -1.30 2.71
C THR A 13 -9.43 -0.24 1.99
N PRO A 14 -9.13 0.10 0.72
CA PRO A 14 -9.96 1.02 -0.05
C PRO A 14 -11.36 0.45 -0.31
N ARG A 15 -12.33 1.35 -0.55
CA ARG A 15 -13.76 1.00 -0.74
C ARG A 15 -14.34 1.63 -2.00
N ASP A 16 -13.53 1.79 -3.02
CA ASP A 16 -13.99 2.30 -4.31
C ASP A 16 -14.40 1.15 -5.27
N ALA A 17 -14.94 1.52 -6.42
CA ALA A 17 -15.51 0.58 -7.39
C ALA A 17 -14.51 -0.43 -7.99
N LEU A 18 -13.20 -0.24 -7.79
CA LEU A 18 -12.14 -1.14 -8.29
C LEU A 18 -11.37 -1.83 -7.14
N ALA A 19 -11.88 -1.75 -5.91
CA ALA A 19 -11.32 -2.43 -4.75
C ALA A 19 -12.27 -3.54 -4.29
N PHE A 20 -11.78 -4.77 -4.24
CA PHE A 20 -12.55 -5.95 -3.88
C PHE A 20 -11.91 -6.72 -2.73
N VAL A 21 -12.74 -7.33 -1.91
CA VAL A 21 -12.31 -8.26 -0.88
C VAL A 21 -12.86 -9.63 -1.21
N GLY A 22 -11.99 -10.63 -1.35
CA GLY A 22 -12.38 -11.99 -1.68
C GLY A 22 -12.61 -12.27 -3.17
N ASP A 23 -13.54 -13.15 -3.46
CA ASP A 23 -13.77 -13.70 -4.80
C ASP A 23 -14.29 -12.69 -5.82
N PRO A 24 -14.09 -12.96 -7.13
CA PRO A 24 -14.65 -12.13 -8.19
C PRO A 24 -16.17 -12.04 -8.09
N PRO A 25 -16.75 -10.82 -8.18
CA PRO A 25 -18.21 -10.66 -8.16
C PRO A 25 -18.85 -11.18 -9.45
N LEU A 26 -20.16 -11.39 -9.42
CA LEU A 26 -20.91 -11.80 -10.61
C LEU A 26 -20.78 -10.76 -11.74
N MET A 27 -20.99 -9.49 -11.39
CA MET A 27 -20.76 -8.37 -12.32
C MET A 27 -19.35 -7.84 -12.15
N ARG A 28 -18.51 -8.10 -13.13
CA ARG A 28 -17.08 -7.79 -13.10
C ARG A 28 -16.77 -6.55 -13.96
N PRO A 29 -16.12 -5.53 -13.40
CA PRO A 29 -15.70 -4.37 -14.20
C PRO A 29 -14.60 -4.77 -15.18
N GLU A 30 -14.53 -4.08 -16.32
CA GLU A 30 -13.41 -4.22 -17.24
C GLU A 30 -12.13 -3.66 -16.63
N ALA A 31 -11.04 -4.42 -16.74
CA ALA A 31 -9.74 -4.02 -16.27
C ALA A 31 -8.61 -4.65 -17.09
N ALA A 32 -7.53 -3.90 -17.26
CA ALA A 32 -6.34 -4.39 -17.94
C ALA A 32 -5.51 -5.33 -17.05
N GLU A 33 -5.61 -5.17 -15.74
CA GLU A 33 -4.78 -5.87 -14.77
C GLU A 33 -5.49 -5.99 -13.42
N VAL A 34 -5.26 -7.09 -12.71
CA VAL A 34 -5.72 -7.34 -11.36
C VAL A 34 -4.53 -7.55 -10.45
N HIS A 35 -4.48 -6.83 -9.33
CA HIS A 35 -3.46 -7.01 -8.29
C HIS A 35 -4.10 -7.57 -7.03
N VAL A 36 -3.68 -8.76 -6.62
CA VAL A 36 -3.99 -9.32 -5.30
C VAL A 36 -2.91 -8.83 -4.33
N SER A 37 -3.31 -8.00 -3.38
CA SER A 37 -2.41 -7.38 -2.39
C SER A 37 -2.59 -8.04 -1.03
N VAL A 38 -1.53 -8.68 -0.53
CA VAL A 38 -1.51 -9.36 0.76
C VAL A 38 -0.61 -8.64 1.76
N THR A 39 -1.19 -8.28 2.91
CA THR A 39 -0.49 -7.53 3.96
C THR A 39 0.09 -8.45 5.03
N PHE A 40 -0.62 -9.52 5.39
CA PHE A 40 -0.25 -10.42 6.47
C PHE A 40 0.21 -11.77 5.94
N THR A 41 1.27 -12.33 6.53
CA THR A 41 1.86 -13.60 6.07
C THR A 41 0.90 -14.78 6.18
N TRP A 42 0.01 -14.79 7.15
CA TRP A 42 -1.00 -15.85 7.31
C TRP A 42 -2.13 -15.79 6.27
N ASP A 43 -2.26 -14.70 5.51
CA ASP A 43 -3.21 -14.56 4.42
C ASP A 43 -2.62 -14.97 3.05
N ILE A 44 -1.35 -15.37 2.98
CA ILE A 44 -0.70 -15.79 1.74
C ILE A 44 -1.45 -16.95 1.05
N PRO A 45 -1.88 -18.02 1.75
CA PRO A 45 -2.63 -19.09 1.11
C PRO A 45 -3.94 -18.61 0.47
N GLU A 46 -4.67 -17.74 1.15
CA GLU A 46 -5.90 -17.16 0.62
C GLU A 46 -5.63 -16.21 -0.55
N ALA A 47 -4.57 -15.41 -0.49
CA ALA A 47 -4.17 -14.53 -1.58
C ALA A 47 -3.81 -15.32 -2.86
N GLU A 48 -3.15 -16.47 -2.73
CA GLU A 48 -2.84 -17.35 -3.85
C GLU A 48 -4.11 -18.00 -4.42
N ARG A 49 -5.04 -18.43 -3.57
CA ARG A 49 -6.36 -18.93 -4.01
C ARG A 49 -7.11 -17.84 -4.80
N LEU A 50 -7.12 -16.62 -4.30
CA LEU A 50 -7.76 -15.48 -4.98
C LEU A 50 -7.08 -15.16 -6.31
N ARG A 51 -5.75 -15.20 -6.37
CA ARG A 51 -5.02 -15.02 -7.63
C ARG A 51 -5.52 -16.01 -8.71
N GLN A 52 -5.70 -17.27 -8.34
CA GLN A 52 -6.21 -18.31 -9.24
C GLN A 52 -7.69 -18.08 -9.62
N ALA A 53 -8.54 -17.70 -8.64
CA ALA A 53 -9.95 -17.42 -8.90
C ALA A 53 -10.14 -16.23 -9.85
N TRP A 54 -9.39 -15.15 -9.67
CA TRP A 54 -9.44 -13.98 -10.54
C TRP A 54 -8.81 -14.24 -11.92
N ALA A 55 -7.81 -15.11 -12.02
CA ALA A 55 -7.17 -15.49 -13.29
C ALA A 55 -8.11 -16.24 -14.26
N GLN A 56 -9.24 -16.75 -13.78
CA GLN A 56 -10.26 -17.35 -14.65
C GLN A 56 -10.96 -16.30 -15.52
N TYR A 57 -10.94 -15.03 -15.14
CA TYR A 57 -11.67 -13.94 -15.79
C TYR A 57 -10.78 -12.84 -16.36
N TYR A 58 -9.54 -12.75 -15.88
CA TYR A 58 -8.61 -11.70 -16.29
C TYR A 58 -7.27 -12.29 -16.70
N PRO A 59 -6.73 -11.92 -17.86
CA PRO A 59 -5.49 -12.53 -18.39
C PRO A 59 -4.23 -12.11 -17.61
N LYS A 60 -4.30 -11.02 -16.85
CA LYS A 60 -3.15 -10.48 -16.13
C LYS A 60 -3.49 -10.28 -14.66
N VAL A 61 -3.17 -11.27 -13.83
CA VAL A 61 -3.36 -11.23 -12.38
C VAL A 61 -2.01 -11.37 -11.70
N ARG A 62 -1.65 -10.38 -10.86
CA ARG A 62 -0.41 -10.37 -10.08
C ARG A 62 -0.71 -10.54 -8.60
N LEU A 63 0.14 -11.27 -7.92
CA LEU A 63 0.16 -11.38 -6.47
C LEU A 63 1.36 -10.60 -5.93
N GLY A 64 1.13 -9.80 -4.91
CA GLY A 64 2.16 -9.01 -4.25
C GLY A 64 1.67 -8.44 -2.92
N GLY A 65 2.42 -7.49 -2.40
CA GLY A 65 2.10 -6.82 -1.15
C GLY A 65 3.14 -7.06 -0.05
N PRO A 66 2.98 -6.39 1.10
CA PRO A 66 3.97 -6.41 2.19
C PRO A 66 4.34 -7.81 2.70
N ALA A 67 3.39 -8.76 2.70
CA ALA A 67 3.64 -10.12 3.16
C ALA A 67 4.57 -10.93 2.25
N MET A 68 4.72 -10.54 0.98
CA MET A 68 5.54 -11.27 0.01
C MET A 68 7.05 -10.97 0.11
N GLY A 69 7.45 -10.03 0.97
CA GLY A 69 8.84 -9.75 1.29
C GLY A 69 9.69 -9.10 0.19
N SER A 70 9.19 -9.02 -1.03
CA SER A 70 9.94 -8.43 -2.14
C SER A 70 9.73 -6.91 -2.18
N PRO A 71 10.79 -6.11 -2.27
CA PRO A 71 10.65 -4.67 -2.49
C PRO A 71 9.98 -4.43 -3.84
N ASP A 72 8.83 -3.78 -3.83
CA ASP A 72 8.19 -3.34 -5.07
C ASP A 72 8.92 -2.12 -5.62
N ARG A 73 9.67 -2.31 -6.70
CA ARG A 73 10.34 -1.22 -7.42
C ARG A 73 9.37 -0.25 -8.09
N THR A 74 8.11 -0.64 -8.19
CA THR A 74 7.02 0.16 -8.78
C THR A 74 6.06 0.69 -7.71
N PHE A 75 6.56 0.91 -6.49
CA PHE A 75 5.74 1.43 -5.40
C PHE A 75 5.09 2.76 -5.79
N VAL A 76 3.77 2.80 -5.70
CA VAL A 76 2.96 4.01 -5.88
C VAL A 76 2.22 4.28 -4.58
N PRO A 77 2.55 5.39 -3.90
CA PRO A 77 1.90 5.76 -2.65
C PRO A 77 0.38 5.79 -2.78
N GLY A 78 -0.33 5.27 -1.79
CA GLY A 78 -1.80 5.28 -1.75
C GLY A 78 -2.52 4.28 -2.66
N ARG A 79 -1.85 3.61 -3.61
CA ARG A 79 -2.51 2.72 -4.58
C ARG A 79 -3.38 1.64 -3.95
N TYR A 80 -2.95 1.08 -2.82
CA TYR A 80 -3.63 -0.04 -2.15
C TYR A 80 -4.27 0.36 -0.82
N LEU A 81 -4.41 1.66 -0.57
CA LEU A 81 -4.92 2.22 0.67
C LEU A 81 -6.13 3.11 0.39
N LYS A 82 -7.01 3.22 1.37
CA LYS A 82 -8.11 4.19 1.31
C LYS A 82 -7.57 5.63 1.30
N PRO A 83 -8.30 6.60 0.71
CA PRO A 83 -7.96 8.00 0.79
C PRO A 83 -7.73 8.47 2.24
N GLY A 84 -6.77 9.35 2.43
CA GLY A 84 -6.39 9.89 3.74
C GLY A 84 -5.24 9.15 4.43
N ILE A 85 -4.78 8.01 3.87
CA ILE A 85 -3.57 7.34 4.31
C ILE A 85 -2.47 7.56 3.29
N THR A 86 -1.32 8.01 3.75
CA THR A 86 -0.20 8.35 2.87
C THR A 86 1.14 7.85 3.39
N PHE A 87 2.09 7.73 2.48
CA PHE A 87 3.51 7.58 2.74
C PHE A 87 4.23 8.77 2.14
N THR A 88 5.09 9.41 2.90
CA THR A 88 5.93 10.52 2.42
C THR A 88 7.38 10.10 2.27
N THR A 89 7.76 9.03 2.99
CA THR A 89 9.09 8.40 2.90
C THR A 89 8.96 6.87 2.85
N ARG A 90 10.04 6.21 2.41
CA ARG A 90 10.21 4.75 2.46
C ARG A 90 11.58 4.43 3.05
N GLY A 91 11.68 3.25 3.67
CA GLY A 91 12.92 2.79 4.26
C GLY A 91 13.26 3.44 5.60
N CYS A 92 14.42 3.10 6.15
CA CYS A 92 14.91 3.62 7.43
C CYS A 92 16.41 3.47 7.51
N ASN A 93 17.11 4.48 8.09
CA ASN A 93 18.57 4.43 8.27
C ASN A 93 19.01 3.76 9.57
N LEU A 94 18.06 3.46 10.50
CA LEU A 94 18.36 2.73 11.72
C LEU A 94 18.46 1.23 11.43
N LYS A 95 19.35 0.57 12.16
CA LYS A 95 19.56 -0.89 12.12
C LYS A 95 19.11 -1.51 13.44
N CYS A 96 17.81 -1.37 13.75
CA CYS A 96 17.25 -1.97 14.95
C CYS A 96 17.25 -3.49 14.83
N LEU A 97 17.61 -4.19 15.91
CA LEU A 97 17.87 -5.63 15.92
C LEU A 97 16.72 -6.49 15.34
N TRP A 98 15.49 -6.09 15.59
CA TRP A 98 14.28 -6.85 15.18
C TRP A 98 13.53 -6.21 14.01
N CYS A 99 14.11 -5.21 13.36
CA CYS A 99 13.43 -4.44 12.32
C CYS A 99 13.79 -4.97 10.93
N LEU A 100 12.76 -5.33 10.16
CA LEU A 100 12.91 -5.79 8.78
C LEU A 100 12.89 -4.66 7.74
N VAL A 101 12.63 -3.41 8.15
CA VAL A 101 12.49 -2.28 7.21
C VAL A 101 13.76 -2.04 6.39
N PRO A 102 14.97 -1.97 6.97
CA PRO A 102 16.18 -1.75 6.19
C PRO A 102 16.47 -2.86 5.17
N GLU A 103 16.10 -4.11 5.49
CA GLU A 103 16.25 -5.25 4.59
C GLU A 103 15.23 -5.22 3.46
N ARG A 104 13.97 -4.87 3.74
CA ARG A 104 12.85 -4.89 2.80
C ARG A 104 12.76 -3.65 1.93
N GLU A 105 13.03 -2.49 2.49
CA GLU A 105 12.81 -1.19 1.86
C GLU A 105 14.10 -0.39 1.65
N GLY A 106 15.21 -0.81 2.28
CA GLY A 106 16.49 -0.14 2.18
C GLY A 106 16.61 1.09 3.08
N ARG A 107 17.48 2.02 2.67
CA ARG A 107 17.68 3.31 3.34
C ARG A 107 16.50 4.23 3.15
N LEU A 108 16.38 5.21 4.05
CA LEU A 108 15.37 6.25 3.94
C LEU A 108 15.46 6.96 2.57
N THR A 109 14.35 7.03 1.90
CA THR A 109 14.15 7.75 0.63
C THR A 109 12.89 8.59 0.73
N VAL A 110 13.01 9.87 0.42
CA VAL A 110 11.86 10.79 0.31
C VAL A 110 11.12 10.51 -0.99
N LEU A 111 9.80 10.44 -0.94
CA LEU A 111 8.96 10.27 -2.11
C LEU A 111 8.67 11.63 -2.74
N ASN A 112 8.93 11.77 -4.05
CA ASN A 112 8.72 13.03 -4.77
C ASN A 112 7.23 13.35 -4.99
N ALA A 113 6.36 12.34 -4.96
CA ALA A 113 4.92 12.50 -5.11
C ALA A 113 4.18 11.49 -4.24
N PHE A 114 3.24 11.97 -3.46
CA PHE A 114 2.35 11.16 -2.62
C PHE A 114 0.99 11.84 -2.49
N PRO A 115 -0.10 11.07 -2.32
CA PRO A 115 -1.41 11.66 -2.08
C PRO A 115 -1.44 12.34 -0.70
N PRO A 116 -2.15 13.47 -0.55
CA PRO A 116 -2.37 14.07 0.76
C PRO A 116 -3.16 13.14 1.68
N GLY A 117 -2.91 13.24 2.98
CA GLY A 117 -3.59 12.40 3.96
C GLY A 117 -3.36 12.88 5.40
N TRP A 118 -4.19 12.39 6.31
CA TRP A 118 -4.09 12.67 7.75
C TRP A 118 -3.52 11.50 8.57
N ILE A 119 -3.31 10.34 7.94
CA ILE A 119 -2.62 9.19 8.54
C ILE A 119 -1.33 8.95 7.77
N ILE A 120 -0.19 9.19 8.42
CA ILE A 120 1.13 8.97 7.83
C ILE A 120 1.64 7.60 8.25
N GLN A 121 2.04 6.79 7.27
CA GLN A 121 2.53 5.43 7.46
C GLN A 121 4.04 5.30 7.19
N ASP A 122 4.78 6.37 7.40
CA ASP A 122 6.23 6.37 7.25
C ASP A 122 6.90 5.52 8.34
N ASN A 123 7.94 4.79 7.98
CA ASN A 123 8.69 4.00 8.96
C ASN A 123 9.42 4.88 9.98
N ASN A 124 9.95 6.02 9.55
CA ASN A 124 10.60 6.99 10.41
C ASN A 124 10.73 8.36 9.72
N LEU A 125 9.67 9.14 9.72
CA LEU A 125 9.64 10.49 9.14
C LEU A 125 10.71 11.42 9.70
N LEU A 126 11.03 11.30 11.01
CA LEU A 126 11.97 12.18 11.69
C LEU A 126 13.44 12.04 11.22
N GLN A 127 13.75 11.04 10.39
CA GLN A 127 15.05 10.92 9.73
C GLN A 127 15.12 11.68 8.40
N ALA A 128 14.02 12.21 7.91
CA ALA A 128 14.01 13.04 6.71
C ALA A 128 14.61 14.42 6.97
N SER A 129 14.87 15.17 5.90
CA SER A 129 15.34 16.55 6.04
C SER A 129 14.27 17.41 6.73
N ARG A 130 14.72 18.49 7.38
CA ARG A 130 13.83 19.44 8.04
C ARG A 130 12.80 20.01 7.06
N ASP A 131 13.23 20.39 5.87
CA ASP A 131 12.34 20.93 4.82
C ASP A 131 11.23 19.95 4.43
N HIS A 132 11.57 18.63 4.35
CA HIS A 132 10.56 17.62 4.07
C HIS A 132 9.59 17.46 5.24
N ILE A 133 10.08 17.44 6.47
CA ILE A 133 9.21 17.35 7.66
C ILE A 133 8.25 18.56 7.72
N GLU A 134 8.76 19.77 7.50
CA GLU A 134 7.95 20.98 7.45
C GLU A 134 6.88 20.89 6.35
N SER A 135 7.24 20.47 5.13
CA SER A 135 6.26 20.28 4.04
C SER A 135 5.18 19.24 4.35
N VAL A 136 5.52 18.21 5.12
CA VAL A 136 4.54 17.20 5.58
C VAL A 136 3.61 17.80 6.64
N LEU A 137 4.13 18.61 7.55
CA LEU A 137 3.32 19.31 8.57
C LEU A 137 2.36 20.31 7.92
N ASP A 138 2.83 21.09 6.94
CA ASP A 138 1.98 22.02 6.18
C ASP A 138 0.85 21.25 5.46
N MET A 139 1.17 20.12 4.82
CA MET A 139 0.17 19.24 4.21
C MET A 139 -0.85 18.74 5.24
N LEU A 140 -0.42 18.38 6.46
CA LEU A 140 -1.31 17.91 7.52
C LEU A 140 -2.26 19.00 8.04
N GLU A 141 -1.80 20.26 8.13
CA GLU A 141 -2.62 21.38 8.55
C GLU A 141 -3.79 21.64 7.58
N GLU A 142 -3.61 21.34 6.30
CA GLU A 142 -4.64 21.46 5.28
C GLU A 142 -5.71 20.35 5.31
N GLN A 143 -5.50 19.29 6.10
CA GLN A 143 -6.41 18.16 6.10
C GLN A 143 -7.67 18.42 6.93
N PRO A 144 -8.85 17.87 6.51
CA PRO A 144 -10.12 18.08 7.21
C PRO A 144 -10.23 17.32 8.54
N LYS A 145 -9.25 16.49 8.87
CA LYS A 145 -9.17 15.68 10.10
C LYS A 145 -7.84 15.91 10.80
N ALA A 146 -7.87 15.72 12.12
CA ALA A 146 -6.63 15.71 12.89
C ALA A 146 -5.69 14.62 12.38
N ALA A 147 -4.39 14.89 12.41
CA ALA A 147 -3.35 13.94 12.02
C ALA A 147 -3.26 12.76 13.01
N GLU A 148 -2.95 11.59 12.51
CA GLU A 148 -2.67 10.34 13.23
C GLU A 148 -1.32 9.76 12.83
#